data_180f3a0d04abc6dcd021e40db46df3fb
#
_entry.id   180f3a0d04abc6dcd021e40db46df3fb
#
_cell.length_a   1.000
_cell.length_b   1.000
_cell.length_c   1.000
_cell.angle_alpha   90.00
_cell.angle_beta   90.00
_cell.angle_gamma   90.00
#
_symmetry.space_group_name_H-M   'P 1'
#
loop_
_entity.id
_entity.type
_entity.pdbx_description
1 polymer ?
#
loop_
_entity_poly.entity_id
_entity_poly.type
_entity_poly.pdbx_seq_one_letter_code
_entity_poly.pdbx_strand_id
1 'polypeptide(L)'
;MNGSPSIGYGLTETNAVGTLNAGEDYIKHAASCGKAVPPVTEIAIADDDWNHLEEGQTGEVLIKSPANMSGYWNNPDATNEVFGKDGWFRTGDIGYIKDEFLYIIDRAKDLVIRGGENISCIEVESAISLLSAVREVAVFGIPDERLGEVLCAAIYTDDKKFDDASSIQSFLKDKLADFQIPQHIKIYLEPLPRIASGKFSKPEMRDEFKKLFK
;
A
#
# COMPACT_ATOMS: atom_id res chain seq x y z
N MET A 1 -19.36 -2.22 27.29
CA MET A 1 -19.81 -1.65 26.00
C MET A 1 -19.45 -2.67 24.92
N ASN A 2 -20.44 -3.22 24.23
CA ASN A 2 -20.19 -4.08 23.08
C ASN A 2 -19.98 -3.16 21.86
N GLY A 3 -18.74 -2.75 21.61
CA GLY A 3 -18.41 -2.02 20.42
C GLY A 3 -18.40 -2.97 19.19
N SER A 4 -19.04 -2.59 18.10
CA SER A 4 -18.87 -3.28 16.81
C SER A 4 -17.69 -2.64 16.09
N PRO A 5 -16.58 -3.37 15.85
CA PRO A 5 -15.47 -2.83 15.10
C PRO A 5 -15.91 -2.54 13.66
N SER A 6 -15.32 -1.51 13.06
CA SER A 6 -15.53 -1.16 11.68
C SER A 6 -14.23 -0.62 11.08
N ILE A 7 -14.06 -0.77 9.78
CA ILE A 7 -12.99 -0.16 9.00
C ILE A 7 -13.60 0.51 7.78
N GLY A 8 -13.04 1.63 7.36
CA GLY A 8 -13.41 2.33 6.13
C GLY A 8 -12.17 2.67 5.33
N TYR A 9 -12.36 2.87 4.05
CA TYR A 9 -11.36 3.37 3.13
C TYR A 9 -11.84 4.67 2.49
N GLY A 10 -10.95 5.61 2.39
CA GLY A 10 -11.16 6.90 1.75
C GLY A 10 -9.90 7.76 1.87
N LEU A 11 -9.83 8.80 1.07
CA LEU A 11 -8.70 9.73 1.00
C LEU A 11 -9.15 11.14 1.40
N THR A 12 -8.19 12.02 1.63
CA THR A 12 -8.47 13.46 1.82
C THR A 12 -9.22 14.01 0.60
N GLU A 13 -8.85 13.58 -0.58
CA GLU A 13 -9.43 13.92 -1.88
C GLU A 13 -10.90 13.48 -2.02
N THR A 14 -11.33 12.50 -1.25
CA THR A 14 -12.72 12.02 -1.22
C THR A 14 -13.45 12.38 0.08
N ASN A 15 -12.93 13.36 0.85
CA ASN A 15 -13.41 13.72 2.19
C ASN A 15 -13.59 12.50 3.12
N ALA A 16 -12.64 11.54 3.04
CA ALA A 16 -12.65 10.27 3.75
C ALA A 16 -13.86 9.36 3.46
N VAL A 17 -14.59 9.61 2.36
CA VAL A 17 -15.73 8.81 1.95
C VAL A 17 -15.34 7.92 0.78
N GLY A 18 -15.45 6.64 0.95
CA GLY A 18 -15.18 5.60 -0.04
C GLY A 18 -15.93 4.33 0.31
N THR A 19 -15.38 3.49 1.17
CA THR A 19 -16.03 2.25 1.62
C THR A 19 -16.22 2.20 3.12
N LEU A 20 -17.08 1.27 3.54
CA LEU A 20 -17.27 0.92 4.94
C LEU A 20 -17.45 -0.60 5.07
N ASN A 21 -16.72 -1.18 6.03
CA ASN A 21 -16.84 -2.57 6.45
C ASN A 21 -17.19 -2.58 7.95
N ALA A 22 -18.36 -3.09 8.31
CA ALA A 22 -18.88 -3.03 9.68
C ALA A 22 -19.74 -4.24 10.02
N GLY A 23 -19.93 -4.50 11.32
CA GLY A 23 -20.81 -5.54 11.82
C GLY A 23 -20.38 -6.95 11.39
N GLU A 24 -21.31 -7.75 10.88
CA GLU A 24 -21.04 -9.12 10.44
C GLU A 24 -20.11 -9.18 9.23
N ASP A 25 -20.20 -8.19 8.33
CA ASP A 25 -19.33 -8.10 7.14
C ASP A 25 -17.87 -7.92 7.55
N TYR A 26 -17.60 -7.12 8.59
CA TYR A 26 -16.26 -6.96 9.13
C TYR A 26 -15.67 -8.29 9.63
N ILE A 27 -16.49 -9.15 10.22
CA ILE A 27 -16.03 -10.46 10.71
C ILE A 27 -15.77 -11.42 9.55
N LYS A 28 -16.66 -11.43 8.56
CA LYS A 28 -16.58 -12.35 7.40
C LYS A 28 -15.50 -11.95 6.39
N HIS A 29 -15.27 -10.65 6.24
CA HIS A 29 -14.38 -10.05 5.26
C HIS A 29 -13.33 -9.14 5.92
N ALA A 30 -12.66 -9.65 6.96
CA ALA A 30 -11.73 -8.86 7.80
C ALA A 30 -10.56 -8.22 7.03
N ALA A 31 -10.17 -8.79 5.89
CA ALA A 31 -9.12 -8.25 5.01
C ALA A 31 -9.63 -7.18 4.02
N SER A 32 -10.95 -6.96 3.95
CA SER A 32 -11.56 -6.01 3.02
C SER A 32 -11.70 -4.64 3.67
N CYS A 33 -11.59 -3.60 2.84
CA CYS A 33 -11.94 -2.23 3.20
C CYS A 33 -13.46 -1.97 3.20
N GLY A 34 -14.27 -2.97 2.82
CA GLY A 34 -15.74 -2.90 2.80
C GLY A 34 -16.34 -2.59 1.45
N LYS A 35 -17.63 -2.28 1.46
CA LYS A 35 -18.44 -1.92 0.29
C LYS A 35 -18.52 -0.41 0.11
N ALA A 36 -18.78 0.05 -1.10
CA ALA A 36 -19.07 1.45 -1.38
C ALA A 36 -20.15 1.99 -0.45
N VAL A 37 -19.98 3.22 0.05
CA VAL A 37 -20.96 3.87 0.94
C VAL A 37 -22.16 4.36 0.12
N PRO A 38 -23.32 3.67 0.17
CA PRO A 38 -24.48 4.07 -0.61
C PRO A 38 -25.18 5.28 0.02
N PRO A 39 -25.93 6.07 -0.74
CA PRO A 39 -26.03 6.07 -2.21
C PRO A 39 -24.98 7.00 -2.87
N VAL A 40 -24.03 7.49 -2.12
CA VAL A 40 -23.16 8.62 -2.52
C VAL A 40 -21.87 8.21 -3.20
N THR A 41 -21.45 6.94 -3.10
CA THR A 41 -20.17 6.49 -3.63
C THR A 41 -20.34 5.32 -4.58
N GLU A 42 -19.70 5.42 -5.74
CA GLU A 42 -19.45 4.33 -6.67
C GLU A 42 -17.95 4.00 -6.65
N ILE A 43 -17.61 2.71 -6.76
CA ILE A 43 -16.21 2.23 -6.82
C ILE A 43 -16.07 1.33 -8.03
N ALA A 44 -14.96 1.49 -8.73
CA ALA A 44 -14.57 0.63 -9.84
C ALA A 44 -13.08 0.31 -9.75
N ILE A 45 -12.65 -0.71 -10.48
CA ILE A 45 -11.25 -1.01 -10.73
C ILE A 45 -10.99 -0.73 -12.20
N ALA A 46 -9.87 -0.10 -12.53
CA ALA A 46 -9.54 0.23 -13.92
C ALA A 46 -8.08 -0.08 -14.26
N ASP A 47 -7.83 -0.24 -15.55
CA ASP A 47 -6.49 -0.26 -16.13
C ASP A 47 -5.92 1.16 -16.34
N ASP A 48 -4.71 1.25 -16.91
CA ASP A 48 -4.03 2.52 -17.18
C ASP A 48 -4.79 3.40 -18.19
N ASP A 49 -5.61 2.79 -19.05
CA ASP A 49 -6.41 3.47 -20.09
C ASP A 49 -7.82 3.87 -19.59
N TRP A 50 -8.11 3.76 -18.30
CA TRP A 50 -9.40 4.03 -17.67
C TRP A 50 -10.52 3.03 -18.03
N ASN A 51 -10.19 1.88 -18.62
CA ASN A 51 -11.19 0.85 -18.85
C ASN A 51 -11.52 0.15 -17.53
N HIS A 52 -12.81 0.06 -17.21
CA HIS A 52 -13.24 -0.66 -16.01
C HIS A 52 -12.99 -2.15 -16.20
N LEU A 53 -12.40 -2.76 -15.19
CA LEU A 53 -12.07 -4.17 -15.12
C LEU A 53 -13.23 -4.97 -14.50
N GLU A 54 -13.29 -6.26 -14.83
CA GLU A 54 -14.26 -7.17 -14.26
C GLU A 54 -13.95 -7.52 -12.81
N GLU A 55 -14.94 -8.01 -12.08
CA GLU A 55 -14.78 -8.47 -10.70
C GLU A 55 -13.67 -9.50 -10.56
N GLY A 56 -12.83 -9.33 -9.55
CA GLY A 56 -11.67 -10.18 -9.26
C GLY A 56 -10.40 -9.79 -10.02
N GLN A 57 -10.48 -8.92 -11.03
CA GLN A 57 -9.30 -8.38 -11.71
C GLN A 57 -8.65 -7.28 -10.86
N THR A 58 -7.31 -7.24 -10.88
CA THR A 58 -6.51 -6.24 -10.16
C THR A 58 -6.22 -5.05 -11.05
N GLY A 59 -6.41 -3.84 -10.52
CA GLY A 59 -6.10 -2.57 -11.18
C GLY A 59 -6.17 -1.42 -10.21
N GLU A 60 -6.16 -0.20 -10.73
CA GLU A 60 -6.27 1.00 -9.91
C GLU A 60 -7.71 1.20 -9.43
N VAL A 61 -7.84 1.53 -8.14
CA VAL A 61 -9.15 1.85 -7.53
C VAL A 61 -9.61 3.22 -7.96
N LEU A 62 -10.82 3.28 -8.52
CA LEU A 62 -11.50 4.51 -8.87
C LEU A 62 -12.65 4.79 -7.90
N ILE A 63 -12.82 6.05 -7.53
CA ILE A 63 -13.95 6.52 -6.71
C ILE A 63 -14.71 7.63 -7.45
N LYS A 64 -16.03 7.46 -7.56
CA LYS A 64 -16.93 8.50 -8.04
C LYS A 64 -17.93 8.86 -6.95
N SER A 65 -17.88 10.10 -6.50
CA SER A 65 -18.71 10.58 -5.39
C SER A 65 -18.86 12.10 -5.44
N PRO A 66 -20.02 12.65 -5.03
CA PRO A 66 -20.15 14.08 -4.81
C PRO A 66 -19.26 14.60 -3.65
N ALA A 67 -18.70 13.70 -2.86
CA ALA A 67 -17.73 14.04 -1.81
C ALA A 67 -16.30 14.22 -2.35
N ASN A 68 -16.02 13.88 -3.61
CA ASN A 68 -14.70 14.10 -4.20
C ASN A 68 -14.38 15.60 -4.25
N MET A 69 -13.10 15.93 -4.02
CA MET A 69 -12.59 17.30 -4.15
C MET A 69 -12.85 17.86 -5.56
N SER A 70 -12.90 19.17 -5.70
CA SER A 70 -12.98 19.83 -7.02
C SER A 70 -11.63 19.86 -7.75
N GLY A 71 -10.52 19.64 -7.04
CA GLY A 71 -9.18 19.62 -7.58
C GLY A 71 -8.11 20.07 -6.58
N TYR A 72 -6.86 19.96 -6.97
CA TYR A 72 -5.72 20.43 -6.20
C TYR A 72 -5.55 21.95 -6.33
N TRP A 73 -5.33 22.64 -5.21
CA TRP A 73 -5.19 24.09 -5.19
C TRP A 73 -4.01 24.56 -6.06
N ASN A 74 -4.29 25.47 -7.00
CA ASN A 74 -3.32 26.00 -7.96
C ASN A 74 -2.51 24.96 -8.75
N ASN A 75 -3.05 23.75 -8.93
CA ASN A 75 -2.39 22.69 -9.67
C ASN A 75 -3.38 21.97 -10.61
N PRO A 76 -3.76 22.63 -11.73
CA PRO A 76 -4.70 22.05 -12.69
C PRO A 76 -4.15 20.80 -13.38
N ASP A 77 -2.83 20.72 -13.60
CA ASP A 77 -2.21 19.57 -14.27
C ASP A 77 -2.38 18.30 -13.41
N ALA A 78 -2.00 18.36 -12.13
CA ALA A 78 -2.21 17.26 -11.21
C ALA A 78 -3.70 16.91 -11.02
N THR A 79 -4.59 17.91 -11.12
CA THR A 79 -6.04 17.65 -11.08
C THR A 79 -6.51 16.86 -12.29
N ASN A 80 -6.06 17.25 -13.50
CA ASN A 80 -6.42 16.60 -14.75
C ASN A 80 -5.86 15.15 -14.83
N GLU A 81 -4.73 14.86 -14.19
CA GLU A 81 -4.15 13.52 -14.13
C GLU A 81 -5.02 12.52 -13.35
N VAL A 82 -5.71 12.99 -12.31
CA VAL A 82 -6.46 12.12 -11.40
C VAL A 82 -7.97 12.07 -11.66
N PHE A 83 -8.52 12.98 -12.49
CA PHE A 83 -9.94 12.98 -12.82
C PHE A 83 -10.21 12.54 -14.25
N GLY A 84 -11.00 11.47 -14.40
CA GLY A 84 -11.55 11.04 -15.68
C GLY A 84 -12.73 11.89 -16.17
N LYS A 85 -13.07 11.78 -17.46
CA LYS A 85 -14.13 12.57 -18.11
C LYS A 85 -15.51 12.44 -17.46
N ASP A 86 -15.79 11.29 -16.83
CA ASP A 86 -17.09 10.96 -16.24
C ASP A 86 -17.14 11.20 -14.71
N GLY A 87 -16.15 11.92 -14.17
CA GLY A 87 -16.08 12.25 -12.74
C GLY A 87 -15.51 11.16 -11.85
N TRP A 88 -14.90 10.13 -12.43
CA TRP A 88 -14.10 9.15 -11.72
C TRP A 88 -12.79 9.77 -11.26
N PHE A 89 -12.42 9.48 -10.03
CA PHE A 89 -11.17 9.92 -9.41
C PHE A 89 -10.24 8.72 -9.24
N ARG A 90 -9.01 8.82 -9.74
CA ARG A 90 -7.92 7.87 -9.51
C ARG A 90 -7.34 8.04 -8.12
N THR A 91 -7.35 6.98 -7.33
CA THR A 91 -6.88 7.03 -5.95
C THR A 91 -5.36 6.87 -5.81
N GLY A 92 -4.72 6.29 -6.81
CA GLY A 92 -3.34 5.84 -6.75
C GLY A 92 -3.16 4.57 -5.91
N ASP A 93 -4.24 3.92 -5.51
CA ASP A 93 -4.21 2.65 -4.77
C ASP A 93 -4.60 1.51 -5.72
N ILE A 94 -3.90 0.39 -5.65
CA ILE A 94 -4.15 -0.82 -6.44
C ILE A 94 -4.97 -1.79 -5.60
N GLY A 95 -5.98 -2.39 -6.21
CA GLY A 95 -6.86 -3.31 -5.53
C GLY A 95 -7.73 -4.13 -6.49
N TYR A 96 -8.67 -4.86 -5.92
CA TYR A 96 -9.70 -5.60 -6.66
C TYR A 96 -11.02 -5.59 -5.88
N ILE A 97 -12.12 -5.84 -6.59
CA ILE A 97 -13.44 -6.03 -5.98
C ILE A 97 -13.79 -7.51 -6.07
N LYS A 98 -14.31 -8.07 -4.98
CA LYS A 98 -14.85 -9.42 -4.92
C LYS A 98 -16.09 -9.46 -4.02
N ASP A 99 -17.19 -10.01 -4.53
CA ASP A 99 -18.47 -10.06 -3.81
C ASP A 99 -18.93 -8.66 -3.31
N GLU A 100 -18.72 -7.62 -4.12
CA GLU A 100 -18.93 -6.18 -3.82
C GLU A 100 -17.95 -5.58 -2.79
N PHE A 101 -17.04 -6.35 -2.22
CA PHE A 101 -16.05 -5.87 -1.24
C PHE A 101 -14.77 -5.43 -1.92
N LEU A 102 -14.26 -4.25 -1.54
CA LEU A 102 -12.97 -3.73 -1.99
C LEU A 102 -11.84 -4.30 -1.16
N TYR A 103 -10.80 -4.79 -1.84
CA TYR A 103 -9.54 -5.24 -1.25
C TYR A 103 -8.40 -4.40 -1.82
N ILE A 104 -7.70 -3.67 -0.96
CA ILE A 104 -6.51 -2.89 -1.33
C ILE A 104 -5.28 -3.80 -1.24
N ILE A 105 -4.46 -3.79 -2.29
CA ILE A 105 -3.20 -4.53 -2.36
C ILE A 105 -2.04 -3.64 -1.92
N ASP A 106 -1.89 -2.47 -2.59
CA ASP A 106 -0.84 -1.49 -2.29
C ASP A 106 -1.12 -0.16 -2.98
N ARG A 107 -0.23 0.80 -2.84
CA ARG A 107 -0.22 2.01 -3.66
C ARG A 107 0.55 1.76 -4.95
N ALA A 108 0.04 2.29 -6.08
CA ALA A 108 0.68 2.14 -7.39
C ALA A 108 2.17 2.54 -7.37
N LYS A 109 2.50 3.65 -6.71
CA LYS A 109 3.87 4.17 -6.56
C LYS A 109 4.74 3.44 -5.52
N ASP A 110 4.16 2.57 -4.72
CA ASP A 110 4.84 1.79 -3.70
C ASP A 110 4.99 0.32 -4.10
N LEU A 111 4.31 -0.13 -5.18
CA LEU A 111 4.60 -1.43 -5.80
C LEU A 111 6.04 -1.45 -6.31
N VAL A 112 6.76 -2.52 -6.03
CA VAL A 112 8.13 -2.73 -6.53
C VAL A 112 8.06 -3.66 -7.73
N ILE A 113 8.57 -3.20 -8.88
CA ILE A 113 8.58 -3.98 -10.13
C ILE A 113 9.95 -4.65 -10.26
N ARG A 114 10.01 -5.93 -9.88
CA ARG A 114 11.25 -6.71 -9.89
C ARG A 114 11.21 -7.80 -10.95
N GLY A 115 11.96 -7.62 -12.03
CA GLY A 115 12.03 -8.62 -13.11
C GLY A 115 10.68 -8.89 -13.80
N GLY A 116 9.76 -7.92 -13.79
CA GLY A 116 8.40 -8.04 -14.32
C GLY A 116 7.34 -8.48 -13.32
N GLU A 117 7.75 -8.86 -12.10
CA GLU A 117 6.82 -9.19 -11.00
C GLU A 117 6.46 -7.95 -10.18
N ASN A 118 5.18 -7.77 -9.89
CA ASN A 118 4.67 -6.73 -9.01
C ASN A 118 4.67 -7.21 -7.56
N ILE A 119 5.46 -6.55 -6.71
CA ILE A 119 5.60 -6.89 -5.29
C ILE A 119 4.89 -5.84 -4.45
N SER A 120 3.93 -6.26 -3.63
CA SER A 120 3.30 -5.42 -2.62
C SER A 120 4.25 -5.21 -1.44
N CYS A 121 4.61 -3.94 -1.19
CA CYS A 121 5.37 -3.59 0.01
C CYS A 121 4.60 -3.90 1.29
N ILE A 122 3.28 -3.70 1.29
CA ILE A 122 2.41 -3.96 2.45
C ILE A 122 2.40 -5.44 2.81
N GLU A 123 2.37 -6.34 1.84
CA GLU A 123 2.42 -7.79 2.08
C GLU A 123 3.72 -8.18 2.77
N VAL A 124 4.85 -7.68 2.27
CA VAL A 124 6.17 -7.95 2.85
C VAL A 124 6.33 -7.31 4.22
N GLU A 125 5.87 -6.06 4.40
CA GLU A 125 5.83 -5.37 5.71
C GLU A 125 5.02 -6.18 6.73
N SER A 126 3.87 -6.70 6.32
CA SER A 126 3.01 -7.54 7.16
C SER A 126 3.71 -8.84 7.59
N ALA A 127 4.38 -9.51 6.66
CA ALA A 127 5.13 -10.74 6.97
C ALA A 127 6.31 -10.49 7.93
N ILE A 128 7.05 -9.39 7.75
CA ILE A 128 8.17 -9.00 8.64
C ILE A 128 7.64 -8.64 10.04
N SER A 129 6.49 -7.97 10.12
CA SER A 129 5.86 -7.55 11.38
C SER A 129 5.44 -8.72 12.29
N LEU A 130 5.40 -9.96 11.78
CA LEU A 130 5.17 -11.15 12.60
C LEU A 130 6.34 -11.48 13.53
N LEU A 131 7.53 -10.93 13.25
CA LEU A 131 8.70 -11.08 14.14
C LEU A 131 8.52 -10.17 15.36
N SER A 132 8.46 -10.74 16.56
CA SER A 132 8.16 -10.04 17.80
C SER A 132 9.18 -8.95 18.16
N ALA A 133 10.42 -9.04 17.66
CA ALA A 133 11.48 -8.06 17.83
C ALA A 133 11.30 -6.82 16.95
N VAL A 134 10.47 -6.88 15.88
CA VAL A 134 10.23 -5.75 14.97
C VAL A 134 9.25 -4.76 15.61
N ARG A 135 9.65 -3.49 15.67
CA ARG A 135 8.81 -2.37 16.13
C ARG A 135 8.23 -1.58 14.98
N GLU A 136 9.06 -1.31 13.97
CA GLU A 136 8.66 -0.63 12.75
C GLU A 136 9.31 -1.30 11.55
N VAL A 137 8.64 -1.31 10.43
CA VAL A 137 9.17 -1.78 9.16
C VAL A 137 8.67 -0.90 8.03
N ALA A 138 9.55 -0.61 7.08
CA ALA A 138 9.21 0.03 5.82
C ALA A 138 9.90 -0.72 4.69
N VAL A 139 9.11 -1.16 3.71
CA VAL A 139 9.58 -1.87 2.52
C VAL A 139 9.44 -0.96 1.31
N PHE A 140 10.43 -0.99 0.42
CA PHE A 140 10.47 -0.16 -0.79
C PHE A 140 11.46 -0.73 -1.80
N GLY A 141 11.31 -0.31 -3.07
CA GLY A 141 12.25 -0.63 -4.14
C GLY A 141 13.39 0.39 -4.25
N ILE A 142 14.56 -0.08 -4.68
CA ILE A 142 15.62 0.77 -5.22
C ILE A 142 15.97 0.27 -6.62
N PRO A 143 16.46 1.15 -7.54
CA PRO A 143 16.82 0.76 -8.90
C PRO A 143 17.89 -0.32 -8.93
N ASP A 144 17.74 -1.27 -9.84
CA ASP A 144 18.70 -2.34 -10.17
C ASP A 144 18.84 -2.47 -11.68
N GLU A 145 20.07 -2.57 -12.19
CA GLU A 145 20.35 -2.60 -13.65
C GLU A 145 19.76 -3.83 -14.36
N ARG A 146 19.64 -4.96 -13.68
CA ARG A 146 19.18 -6.23 -14.24
C ARG A 146 17.69 -6.49 -14.03
N LEU A 147 17.19 -6.12 -12.88
CA LEU A 147 15.82 -6.46 -12.44
C LEU A 147 14.85 -5.28 -12.50
N GLY A 148 15.32 -4.09 -12.90
CA GLY A 148 14.56 -2.84 -12.82
C GLY A 148 14.58 -2.28 -11.39
N GLU A 149 14.03 -3.04 -10.43
CA GLU A 149 14.11 -2.73 -9.01
C GLU A 149 14.49 -3.97 -8.20
N VAL A 150 15.05 -3.74 -7.01
CA VAL A 150 15.22 -4.75 -5.96
C VAL A 150 14.56 -4.30 -4.68
N LEU A 151 14.01 -5.26 -3.96
CA LEU A 151 13.26 -5.02 -2.72
C LEU A 151 14.20 -4.78 -1.56
N CYS A 152 13.91 -3.74 -0.76
CA CYS A 152 14.64 -3.34 0.42
C CYS A 152 13.70 -3.27 1.63
N ALA A 153 14.23 -3.57 2.82
CA ALA A 153 13.52 -3.42 4.08
C ALA A 153 14.35 -2.62 5.08
N ALA A 154 13.78 -1.54 5.61
CA ALA A 154 14.27 -0.81 6.77
C ALA A 154 13.47 -1.28 7.99
N ILE A 155 14.15 -1.76 9.03
CA ILE A 155 13.52 -2.37 10.20
C ILE A 155 14.05 -1.67 11.46
N TYR A 156 13.15 -1.17 12.31
CA TYR A 156 13.51 -0.68 13.64
C TYR A 156 13.23 -1.75 14.70
N THR A 157 14.17 -1.93 15.59
CA THR A 157 14.08 -2.79 16.78
C THR A 157 14.70 -2.11 18.00
N ASP A 158 14.14 -2.37 19.17
CA ASP A 158 14.76 -2.03 20.46
C ASP A 158 15.61 -3.18 21.03
N ASP A 159 15.61 -4.35 20.40
CA ASP A 159 16.44 -5.50 20.78
C ASP A 159 17.80 -5.44 20.05
N LYS A 160 18.85 -5.05 20.77
CA LYS A 160 20.22 -4.97 20.25
C LYS A 160 20.81 -6.32 19.77
N LYS A 161 20.16 -7.44 20.08
CA LYS A 161 20.59 -8.77 19.62
C LYS A 161 19.92 -9.17 18.30
N PHE A 162 18.92 -8.41 17.87
CA PHE A 162 18.22 -8.61 16.60
C PHE A 162 18.95 -7.82 15.50
N ASP A 163 20.07 -8.37 15.02
CA ASP A 163 20.98 -7.72 14.07
C ASP A 163 21.30 -8.56 12.82
N ASP A 164 20.69 -9.74 12.69
CA ASP A 164 20.94 -10.66 11.58
C ASP A 164 19.89 -10.59 10.49
N ALA A 165 20.22 -9.89 9.39
CA ALA A 165 19.37 -9.82 8.21
C ALA A 165 19.10 -11.19 7.57
N SER A 166 20.04 -12.14 7.65
CA SER A 166 19.88 -13.47 7.04
C SER A 166 18.86 -14.33 7.79
N SER A 167 18.71 -14.14 9.09
CA SER A 167 17.66 -14.80 9.86
C SER A 167 16.27 -14.32 9.47
N ILE A 168 16.13 -13.01 9.17
CA ILE A 168 14.87 -12.43 8.67
C ILE A 168 14.53 -12.98 7.29
N GLN A 169 15.50 -13.00 6.37
CA GLN A 169 15.29 -13.58 5.04
C GLN A 169 14.90 -15.06 5.13
N SER A 170 15.53 -15.83 6.01
CA SER A 170 15.20 -17.23 6.22
C SER A 170 13.78 -17.42 6.77
N PHE A 171 13.36 -16.58 7.71
CA PHE A 171 11.99 -16.59 8.24
C PHE A 171 10.93 -16.30 7.16
N LEU A 172 11.27 -15.43 6.21
CA LEU A 172 10.34 -15.03 5.13
C LEU A 172 10.17 -16.12 4.06
N LYS A 173 11.12 -17.03 3.87
CA LYS A 173 11.05 -18.10 2.85
C LYS A 173 9.84 -19.01 3.01
N ASP A 174 9.38 -19.21 4.23
CA ASP A 174 8.20 -20.05 4.52
C ASP A 174 6.86 -19.27 4.35
N LYS A 175 6.91 -17.97 4.04
CA LYS A 175 5.75 -17.07 4.03
C LYS A 175 5.53 -16.34 2.72
N LEU A 176 6.60 -16.08 1.99
CA LEU A 176 6.62 -15.27 0.78
C LEU A 176 7.31 -16.03 -0.35
N ALA A 177 7.00 -15.68 -1.59
CA ALA A 177 7.74 -16.16 -2.74
C ALA A 177 9.18 -15.60 -2.76
N ASP A 178 10.12 -16.31 -3.37
CA ASP A 178 11.53 -15.93 -3.37
C ASP A 178 11.77 -14.51 -3.91
N PHE A 179 11.00 -14.08 -4.91
CA PHE A 179 11.12 -12.74 -5.48
C PHE A 179 10.62 -11.63 -4.55
N GLN A 180 9.77 -11.96 -3.58
CA GLN A 180 9.24 -11.02 -2.55
C GLN A 180 10.17 -10.87 -1.34
N ILE A 181 11.24 -11.68 -1.24
CA ILE A 181 12.18 -11.57 -0.11
C ILE A 181 13.08 -10.37 -0.32
N PRO A 182 13.15 -9.42 0.63
CA PRO A 182 14.03 -8.26 0.51
C PRO A 182 15.49 -8.67 0.30
N GLN A 183 16.11 -8.14 -0.77
CA GLN A 183 17.52 -8.38 -1.08
C GLN A 183 18.43 -7.63 -0.10
N HIS A 184 18.03 -6.43 0.29
CA HIS A 184 18.77 -5.59 1.22
C HIS A 184 17.91 -5.29 2.43
N ILE A 185 18.43 -5.62 3.61
CA ILE A 185 17.81 -5.35 4.90
C ILE A 185 18.76 -4.51 5.73
N LYS A 186 18.25 -3.42 6.28
CA LYS A 186 19.00 -2.63 7.27
C LYS A 186 18.19 -2.54 8.56
N ILE A 187 18.86 -2.88 9.67
CA ILE A 187 18.29 -2.84 11.01
C ILE A 187 18.75 -1.54 11.69
N TYR A 188 17.79 -0.82 12.24
CA TYR A 188 17.97 0.42 12.98
C TYR A 188 17.67 0.17 14.46
N LEU A 189 18.42 0.83 15.33
CA LEU A 189 18.19 0.84 16.79
C LEU A 189 17.45 2.12 17.25
N GLU A 190 17.02 2.93 16.28
CA GLU A 190 16.22 4.15 16.47
C GLU A 190 15.01 4.10 15.53
N PRO A 191 13.88 4.78 15.88
CA PRO A 191 12.69 4.82 15.03
C PRO A 191 13.01 5.27 13.60
N LEU A 192 12.28 4.70 12.64
CA LEU A 192 12.49 5.00 11.23
C LEU A 192 12.16 6.48 10.91
N PRO A 193 12.85 7.09 9.92
CA PRO A 193 12.61 8.47 9.51
C PRO A 193 11.14 8.72 9.13
N ARG A 194 10.60 9.85 9.57
CA ARG A 194 9.20 10.24 9.30
C ARG A 194 9.12 11.66 8.74
N ILE A 195 8.16 11.88 7.86
CA ILE A 195 7.76 13.21 7.42
C ILE A 195 6.90 13.90 8.49
N ALA A 196 6.64 15.20 8.34
CA ALA A 196 5.88 16.00 9.32
C ALA A 196 4.47 15.46 9.64
N SER A 197 3.85 14.71 8.73
CA SER A 197 2.55 14.05 8.95
C SER A 197 2.62 12.77 9.78
N GLY A 198 3.82 12.33 10.21
CA GLY A 198 4.06 11.10 10.97
C GLY A 198 4.21 9.83 10.11
N LYS A 199 4.01 9.90 8.78
CA LYS A 199 4.24 8.77 7.88
C LYS A 199 5.74 8.52 7.66
N PHE A 200 6.14 7.28 7.37
CA PHE A 200 7.52 6.94 7.05
C PHE A 200 8.03 7.73 5.83
N SER A 201 9.26 8.25 5.93
CA SER A 201 9.96 8.93 4.84
C SER A 201 10.65 7.91 3.92
N LYS A 202 9.85 7.14 3.12
CA LYS A 202 10.40 6.17 2.15
C LYS A 202 11.41 6.81 1.17
N PRO A 203 11.24 8.05 0.67
CA PRO A 203 12.24 8.69 -0.19
C PRO A 203 13.62 8.83 0.49
N GLU A 204 13.67 9.28 1.75
CA GLU A 204 14.91 9.43 2.51
C GLU A 204 15.63 8.08 2.69
N MET A 205 14.86 7.05 3.05
CA MET A 205 15.40 5.69 3.20
C MET A 205 15.88 5.12 1.86
N ARG A 206 15.17 5.34 0.75
CA ARG A 206 15.62 4.94 -0.60
C ARG A 206 16.96 5.58 -0.95
N ASP A 207 17.15 6.87 -0.67
CA ASP A 207 18.40 7.58 -0.96
C ASP A 207 19.58 7.09 -0.11
N GLU A 208 19.31 6.68 1.13
CA GLU A 208 20.30 6.05 1.99
C GLU A 208 20.70 4.66 1.45
N PHE A 209 19.72 3.81 1.13
CA PHE A 209 19.97 2.45 0.62
C PHE A 209 20.70 2.45 -0.72
N LYS A 210 20.38 3.38 -1.63
CA LYS A 210 21.14 3.55 -2.89
C LYS A 210 22.62 3.84 -2.67
N LYS A 211 22.99 4.48 -1.55
CA LYS A 211 24.39 4.76 -1.22
C LYS A 211 25.09 3.57 -0.58
N LEU A 212 24.36 2.78 0.21
CA LEU A 212 24.89 1.64 0.96
C LEU A 212 25.05 0.38 0.11
N PHE A 213 24.19 0.17 -0.86
CA PHE A 213 24.07 -1.07 -1.62
C PHE A 213 24.31 -0.86 -3.13
N LYS A 214 25.26 0.04 -3.44
CA LYS A 214 25.74 0.26 -4.80
C LYS A 214 26.60 -0.90 -5.30
#